data_60c788b28dd4a06b887f4757672036f8
#
_entry.id   60c788b28dd4a06b887f4757672036f8
#
_cell.length_a   1.000
_cell.length_b   1.000
_cell.length_c   1.000
_cell.angle_alpha   90.00
_cell.angle_beta   90.00
_cell.angle_gamma   90.00
#
_symmetry.space_group_name_H-M   'P 1'
#
loop_
_entity.id
_entity.type
_entity.pdbx_description
1 polymer ?
#
loop_
_entity_poly.entity_id
_entity_poly.type
_entity_poly.pdbx_seq_one_letter_code
_entity_poly.pdbx_strand_id
1 'polypeptide(L)'
;MADPQELRSIADALCRQDFRCFAIRAFPVLEGGQLELAAHISIIARLLERMFLGEVRRAVVCIPPRYLKTYLISIAYTAWLLGKNPKTKIICASYGAQLAEKFSADTLKLMRSSWCRRVFPNTRLDPKKQSAREIATTAGGYRFATSVDAAMTGRGADIIIVDDPLKASEAHSPTARQNCIDRFNSTVHTRFNHPKKGKVIVVAQRLHAEDLPGHLLEIGGWEPLVLPAINPQGQTYQIVAGGMKARFAAGRVLQPSRHDLEDLQQLKKEMGEHDFEAQFNQCPLPPGGATFKAEWIRRYDAPPVPAMIEAVIQSWDTAYMGDEANSYSVCTTWAKCPDGYFLLDVWRDRPAFPELAKKVVQLKDKWKAKAVIIENKASGISLIETLNKPGETPWLKWLSPEKGKVERAEQQTINFEQGLVRLPTEAPWLSAYEAELFQFPHCKFDDQVDSTVQFLTALDYGNFQQFLKYH
;
A
#
# COMPACT_ATOMS: atom_id res chain seq x y z
N MET A 1 34.52 -22.67 24.57
CA MET A 1 34.18 -21.85 23.41
C MET A 1 33.90 -22.79 22.24
N ALA A 2 32.83 -22.60 21.48
CA ALA A 2 32.55 -23.47 20.33
C ALA A 2 33.64 -23.30 19.25
N ASP A 3 33.94 -24.40 18.54
CA ASP A 3 34.96 -24.41 17.49
C ASP A 3 34.56 -23.39 16.38
N PRO A 4 35.46 -22.48 15.95
CA PRO A 4 35.21 -21.53 14.86
C PRO A 4 34.74 -22.20 13.55
N GLN A 5 35.17 -23.43 13.27
CA GLN A 5 34.72 -24.18 12.12
C GLN A 5 33.26 -24.65 12.27
N GLU A 6 32.90 -25.10 13.45
CA GLU A 6 31.54 -25.51 13.80
C GLU A 6 30.57 -24.33 13.73
N LEU A 7 30.91 -23.19 14.32
CA LEU A 7 30.12 -21.95 14.24
C LEU A 7 29.91 -21.50 12.78
N ARG A 8 30.95 -21.62 11.96
CA ARG A 8 30.86 -21.29 10.53
C ARG A 8 29.91 -22.23 9.79
N SER A 9 30.00 -23.53 10.08
CA SER A 9 29.12 -24.55 9.46
C SER A 9 27.64 -24.32 9.82
N ILE A 10 27.37 -24.02 11.11
CA ILE A 10 26.01 -23.66 11.57
C ILE A 10 25.51 -22.41 10.87
N ALA A 11 26.33 -21.37 10.76
CA ALA A 11 25.95 -20.13 10.07
C ALA A 11 25.67 -20.34 8.57
N ASP A 12 26.45 -21.16 7.90
CA ASP A 12 26.20 -21.51 6.50
C ASP A 12 24.93 -22.38 6.34
N ALA A 13 24.63 -23.25 7.31
CA ALA A 13 23.38 -24.02 7.34
C ALA A 13 22.15 -23.12 7.54
N LEU A 14 22.24 -22.13 8.42
CA LEU A 14 21.18 -21.12 8.60
C LEU A 14 20.94 -20.33 7.30
N CYS A 15 22.00 -19.88 6.61
CA CYS A 15 21.87 -19.17 5.33
C CYS A 15 21.20 -20.04 4.25
N ARG A 16 21.38 -21.36 4.29
CA ARG A 16 20.65 -22.25 3.40
C ARG A 16 19.15 -22.31 3.68
N GLN A 17 18.75 -22.24 4.93
CA GLN A 17 17.35 -22.42 5.35
C GLN A 17 16.55 -21.12 5.39
N ASP A 18 17.17 -20.07 5.85
CA ASP A 18 16.57 -18.76 6.11
C ASP A 18 17.12 -17.72 5.11
N PHE A 19 16.23 -17.19 4.27
CA PHE A 19 16.63 -16.21 3.24
C PHE A 19 17.13 -14.91 3.87
N ARG A 20 16.55 -14.47 5.00
CA ARG A 20 17.00 -13.26 5.69
C ARG A 20 18.46 -13.41 6.15
N CYS A 21 18.78 -14.53 6.76
CA CYS A 21 20.17 -14.84 7.16
C CYS A 21 21.11 -14.84 5.95
N PHE A 22 20.67 -15.41 4.82
CA PHE A 22 21.45 -15.38 3.58
C PHE A 22 21.66 -13.95 3.09
N ALA A 23 20.58 -13.14 2.98
CA ALA A 23 20.67 -11.77 2.49
C ALA A 23 21.60 -10.90 3.36
N ILE A 24 21.50 -11.00 4.68
CA ILE A 24 22.38 -10.25 5.59
C ILE A 24 23.85 -10.60 5.35
N ARG A 25 24.18 -11.88 5.20
CA ARG A 25 25.57 -12.32 5.01
C ARG A 25 26.07 -12.21 3.58
N ALA A 26 25.20 -12.10 2.60
CA ALA A 26 25.55 -11.87 1.20
C ALA A 26 25.92 -10.39 0.94
N PHE A 27 25.40 -9.46 1.71
CA PHE A 27 25.60 -8.01 1.49
C PHE A 27 27.08 -7.61 1.53
N PRO A 28 27.91 -8.01 2.51
CA PRO A 28 29.35 -7.69 2.52
C PRO A 28 30.11 -8.18 1.30
N VAL A 29 29.65 -9.23 0.66
CA VAL A 29 30.31 -9.78 -0.55
C VAL A 29 30.18 -8.83 -1.75
N LEU A 30 29.10 -8.06 -1.81
CA LEU A 30 28.82 -7.13 -2.89
C LEU A 30 29.26 -5.70 -2.57
N GLU A 31 28.92 -5.21 -1.39
CA GLU A 31 29.05 -3.81 -1.00
C GLU A 31 30.24 -3.53 -0.07
N GLY A 32 30.89 -4.57 0.48
CA GLY A 32 32.07 -4.45 1.33
C GLY A 32 31.79 -4.04 2.79
N GLY A 33 30.58 -3.57 3.10
CA GLY A 33 30.15 -3.17 4.44
C GLY A 33 29.12 -4.13 5.05
N GLN A 34 28.75 -3.90 6.31
CA GLN A 34 27.66 -4.66 6.93
C GLN A 34 26.30 -4.11 6.52
N LEU A 35 25.33 -5.00 6.34
CA LEU A 35 23.96 -4.61 6.11
C LEU A 35 23.36 -4.02 7.39
N GLU A 36 22.92 -2.78 7.31
CA GLU A 36 22.18 -2.15 8.38
C GLU A 36 20.79 -2.75 8.48
N LEU A 37 20.48 -3.32 9.66
CA LEU A 37 19.24 -4.05 9.86
C LEU A 37 18.07 -3.10 10.10
N ALA A 38 17.13 -3.10 9.16
CA ALA A 38 15.86 -2.41 9.29
C ALA A 38 14.71 -3.41 9.13
N ALA A 39 13.56 -3.11 9.74
CA ALA A 39 12.45 -4.06 9.80
C ALA A 39 11.91 -4.45 8.42
N HIS A 40 11.93 -3.54 7.43
CA HIS A 40 11.49 -3.83 6.06
C HIS A 40 12.27 -4.98 5.41
N ILE A 41 13.55 -5.16 5.76
CA ILE A 41 14.37 -6.28 5.26
C ILE A 41 13.76 -7.62 5.70
N SER A 42 13.39 -7.72 6.98
CA SER A 42 12.76 -8.95 7.52
C SER A 42 11.36 -9.16 6.95
N ILE A 43 10.60 -8.10 6.71
CA ILE A 43 9.25 -8.16 6.12
C ILE A 43 9.33 -8.67 4.68
N ILE A 44 10.22 -8.10 3.87
CA ILE A 44 10.44 -8.53 2.48
C ILE A 44 10.95 -9.98 2.46
N ALA A 45 11.93 -10.31 3.30
CA ALA A 45 12.46 -11.67 3.38
C ALA A 45 11.37 -12.69 3.71
N ARG A 46 10.46 -12.39 4.65
CA ARG A 46 9.34 -13.26 4.98
C ARG A 46 8.37 -13.44 3.80
N LEU A 47 8.05 -12.40 3.04
CA LEU A 47 7.24 -12.53 1.83
C LEU A 47 7.92 -13.45 0.81
N LEU A 48 9.23 -13.28 0.59
CA LEU A 48 9.99 -14.10 -0.36
C LEU A 48 10.08 -15.56 0.07
N GLU A 49 10.19 -15.86 1.37
CA GLU A 49 10.10 -17.22 1.91
C GLU A 49 8.72 -17.84 1.70
N ARG A 50 7.63 -17.10 1.95
CA ARG A 50 6.26 -17.54 1.64
C ARG A 50 6.10 -17.85 0.16
N MET A 51 6.72 -17.05 -0.70
CA MET A 51 6.75 -17.32 -2.14
C MET A 51 7.57 -18.58 -2.46
N PHE A 52 8.72 -18.77 -1.83
CA PHE A 52 9.52 -20.00 -2.03
C PHE A 52 8.70 -21.24 -1.65
N LEU A 53 8.00 -21.22 -0.53
CA LEU A 53 7.15 -22.31 -0.05
C LEU A 53 5.88 -22.52 -0.92
N GLY A 54 5.52 -21.56 -1.77
CA GLY A 54 4.34 -21.63 -2.64
C GLY A 54 3.04 -21.17 -1.96
N GLU A 55 3.13 -20.58 -0.77
CA GLU A 55 2.01 -19.97 -0.05
C GLU A 55 1.51 -18.72 -0.78
N VAL A 56 2.42 -17.97 -1.41
CA VAL A 56 2.16 -16.81 -2.25
C VAL A 56 2.74 -17.06 -3.63
N ARG A 57 1.97 -16.79 -4.69
CA ARG A 57 2.43 -16.95 -6.08
C ARG A 57 2.56 -15.64 -6.84
N ARG A 58 1.83 -14.62 -6.45
CA ARG A 58 1.82 -13.30 -7.08
C ARG A 58 1.98 -12.25 -6.01
N ALA A 59 3.01 -11.43 -6.10
CA ALA A 59 3.27 -10.36 -5.14
C ALA A 59 3.61 -9.05 -5.83
N VAL A 60 3.08 -7.96 -5.29
CA VAL A 60 3.45 -6.57 -5.63
C VAL A 60 4.13 -5.96 -4.43
N VAL A 61 5.39 -5.56 -4.59
CA VAL A 61 6.19 -4.91 -3.55
C VAL A 61 6.44 -3.47 -3.94
N CYS A 62 5.86 -2.54 -3.18
CA CYS A 62 6.07 -1.10 -3.35
C CYS A 62 6.90 -0.58 -2.18
N ILE A 63 8.06 0.01 -2.47
CA ILE A 63 8.99 0.51 -1.45
C ILE A 63 9.81 1.67 -2.04
N PRO A 64 10.21 2.67 -1.23
CA PRO A 64 10.96 3.83 -1.71
C PRO A 64 12.27 3.48 -2.42
N PRO A 65 12.80 4.40 -3.23
CA PRO A 65 14.10 4.22 -3.87
C PRO A 65 15.21 4.11 -2.81
N ARG A 66 16.23 3.28 -3.11
CA ARG A 66 17.39 3.06 -2.23
C ARG A 66 17.13 2.30 -0.91
N TYR A 67 15.95 1.72 -0.71
CA TYR A 67 15.64 0.85 0.44
C TYR A 67 15.88 -0.64 0.15
N LEU A 68 16.90 -0.95 -0.66
CA LEU A 68 17.43 -2.28 -0.93
C LEU A 68 16.49 -3.25 -1.68
N LYS A 69 15.42 -2.75 -2.30
CA LYS A 69 14.45 -3.59 -3.03
C LYS A 69 15.11 -4.52 -4.04
N THR A 70 15.91 -3.97 -4.93
CA THR A 70 16.63 -4.69 -5.98
C THR A 70 17.65 -5.68 -5.41
N TYR A 71 18.41 -5.25 -4.39
CA TYR A 71 19.35 -6.13 -3.71
C TYR A 71 18.67 -7.38 -3.14
N LEU A 72 17.58 -7.20 -2.39
CA LEU A 72 16.87 -8.29 -1.75
C LEU A 72 16.19 -9.21 -2.78
N ILE A 73 15.47 -8.64 -3.75
CA ILE A 73 14.55 -9.39 -4.62
C ILE A 73 15.25 -9.87 -5.91
N SER A 74 15.96 -8.97 -6.58
CA SER A 74 16.52 -9.27 -7.91
C SER A 74 17.92 -9.87 -7.86
N ILE A 75 18.67 -9.66 -6.78
CA ILE A 75 20.05 -10.13 -6.62
C ILE A 75 20.13 -11.28 -5.61
N ALA A 76 19.94 -11.02 -4.34
CA ALA A 76 20.15 -12.00 -3.28
C ALA A 76 19.15 -13.17 -3.36
N TYR A 77 17.86 -12.88 -3.58
CA TYR A 77 16.83 -13.92 -3.67
C TYR A 77 17.06 -14.85 -4.87
N THR A 78 17.42 -14.30 -6.03
CA THR A 78 17.70 -15.13 -7.20
C THR A 78 18.93 -16.03 -7.02
N ALA A 79 19.99 -15.54 -6.35
CA ALA A 79 21.15 -16.35 -5.99
C ALA A 79 20.76 -17.45 -4.98
N TRP A 80 19.94 -17.13 -4.00
CA TRP A 80 19.47 -18.09 -3.00
C TRP A 80 18.59 -19.17 -3.62
N LEU A 81 17.66 -18.80 -4.53
CA LEU A 81 16.81 -19.74 -5.24
C LEU A 81 17.60 -20.76 -6.06
N LEU A 82 18.59 -20.28 -6.83
CA LEU A 82 19.49 -21.16 -7.60
C LEU A 82 20.37 -22.01 -6.67
N GLY A 83 20.73 -21.46 -5.51
CA GLY A 83 21.45 -22.20 -4.48
C GLY A 83 20.61 -23.34 -3.87
N LYS A 84 19.35 -23.06 -3.55
CA LYS A 84 18.41 -24.04 -3.00
C LYS A 84 18.00 -25.10 -4.01
N ASN A 85 17.75 -24.69 -5.23
CA ASN A 85 17.39 -25.60 -6.33
C ASN A 85 18.05 -25.15 -7.64
N PRO A 86 19.18 -25.77 -8.01
CA PRO A 86 19.93 -25.36 -9.18
C PRO A 86 19.23 -25.70 -10.53
N LYS A 87 18.02 -26.25 -10.51
CA LYS A 87 17.16 -26.46 -11.68
C LYS A 87 16.17 -25.32 -11.91
N THR A 88 16.06 -24.39 -10.99
CA THR A 88 15.09 -23.29 -11.05
C THR A 88 15.37 -22.37 -12.22
N LYS A 89 14.34 -22.02 -12.99
CA LYS A 89 14.42 -21.11 -14.13
C LYS A 89 13.82 -19.76 -13.77
N ILE A 90 14.65 -18.72 -13.80
CA ILE A 90 14.30 -17.37 -13.34
C ILE A 90 14.44 -16.40 -14.51
N ILE A 91 13.42 -15.59 -14.77
CA ILE A 91 13.49 -14.43 -15.66
C ILE A 91 13.41 -13.17 -14.78
N CYS A 92 14.36 -12.25 -14.98
CA CYS A 92 14.35 -10.93 -14.32
C CYS A 92 14.28 -9.86 -15.41
N ALA A 93 13.22 -9.05 -15.35
CA ALA A 93 12.98 -7.95 -16.28
C ALA A 93 13.01 -6.61 -15.53
N SER A 94 13.50 -5.56 -16.21
CA SER A 94 13.43 -4.17 -15.75
C SER A 94 13.00 -3.29 -16.93
N TYR A 95 12.81 -1.98 -16.72
CA TYR A 95 12.50 -1.06 -17.81
C TYR A 95 13.58 -1.04 -18.91
N GLY A 96 14.81 -1.42 -18.60
CA GLY A 96 15.91 -1.48 -19.57
C GLY A 96 16.80 -2.71 -19.38
N ALA A 97 17.25 -3.30 -20.49
CA ALA A 97 18.09 -4.50 -20.47
C ALA A 97 19.42 -4.28 -19.73
N GLN A 98 20.06 -3.11 -19.91
CA GLN A 98 21.31 -2.78 -19.21
C GLN A 98 21.17 -2.80 -17.70
N LEU A 99 20.04 -2.32 -17.15
CA LEU A 99 19.76 -2.35 -15.71
C LEU A 99 19.59 -3.79 -15.21
N ALA A 100 18.82 -4.60 -15.94
CA ALA A 100 18.62 -6.01 -15.61
C ALA A 100 19.95 -6.80 -15.68
N GLU A 101 20.82 -6.48 -16.63
CA GLU A 101 22.16 -7.08 -16.79
C GLU A 101 23.10 -6.66 -15.66
N LYS A 102 23.05 -5.40 -15.19
CA LYS A 102 23.80 -4.96 -14.01
C LYS A 102 23.44 -5.79 -12.79
N PHE A 103 22.16 -5.97 -12.51
CA PHE A 103 21.71 -6.79 -11.37
C PHE A 103 22.12 -8.25 -11.52
N SER A 104 22.14 -8.74 -12.77
CA SER A 104 22.63 -10.08 -13.06
C SER A 104 24.13 -10.22 -12.80
N ALA A 105 24.93 -9.22 -13.18
CA ALA A 105 26.37 -9.22 -12.91
C ALA A 105 26.65 -9.29 -11.39
N ASP A 106 25.88 -8.56 -10.57
CA ASP A 106 25.97 -8.61 -9.11
C ASP A 106 25.57 -9.98 -8.56
N THR A 107 24.51 -10.59 -9.11
CA THR A 107 24.12 -11.97 -8.78
C THR A 107 25.25 -12.95 -9.11
N LEU A 108 25.87 -12.81 -10.28
CA LEU A 108 26.98 -13.66 -10.72
C LEU A 108 28.21 -13.50 -9.80
N LYS A 109 28.55 -12.24 -9.43
CA LYS A 109 29.62 -11.95 -8.47
C LYS A 109 29.38 -12.66 -7.15
N LEU A 110 28.14 -12.58 -6.63
CA LEU A 110 27.74 -13.26 -5.40
C LEU A 110 27.87 -14.77 -5.51
N MET A 111 27.33 -15.38 -6.56
CA MET A 111 27.38 -16.84 -6.77
C MET A 111 28.79 -17.38 -7.01
N ARG A 112 29.69 -16.57 -7.56
CA ARG A 112 31.12 -16.91 -7.74
C ARG A 112 31.95 -16.80 -6.47
N SER A 113 31.45 -16.11 -5.43
CA SER A 113 32.18 -15.94 -4.18
C SER A 113 32.47 -17.27 -3.49
N SER A 114 33.61 -17.38 -2.81
CA SER A 114 33.98 -18.57 -2.02
C SER A 114 32.95 -18.84 -0.92
N TRP A 115 32.38 -17.77 -0.35
CA TRP A 115 31.34 -17.88 0.66
C TRP A 115 30.06 -18.52 0.09
N CYS A 116 29.53 -18.02 -1.02
CA CYS A 116 28.28 -18.54 -1.60
C CYS A 116 28.44 -20.00 -2.05
N ARG A 117 29.59 -20.36 -2.64
CA ARG A 117 29.92 -21.75 -3.01
C ARG A 117 29.99 -22.68 -1.82
N ARG A 118 30.42 -22.19 -0.65
CA ARG A 118 30.43 -22.96 0.60
C ARG A 118 29.02 -23.11 1.16
N VAL A 119 28.20 -22.05 1.10
CA VAL A 119 26.78 -22.10 1.50
C VAL A 119 26.02 -23.11 0.64
N PHE A 120 26.25 -23.13 -0.68
CA PHE A 120 25.55 -24.02 -1.61
C PHE A 120 26.52 -24.92 -2.38
N PRO A 121 27.10 -25.93 -1.74
CA PRO A 121 28.16 -26.76 -2.35
C PRO A 121 27.69 -27.60 -3.56
N ASN A 122 26.38 -27.86 -3.66
CA ASN A 122 25.78 -28.65 -4.73
C ASN A 122 25.41 -27.81 -5.97
N THR A 123 25.52 -26.48 -5.90
CA THR A 123 25.21 -25.58 -7.03
C THR A 123 26.49 -25.28 -7.79
N ARG A 124 26.52 -25.70 -9.07
CA ARG A 124 27.63 -25.46 -9.98
C ARG A 124 27.17 -24.56 -11.12
N LEU A 125 27.90 -23.48 -11.37
CA LEU A 125 27.68 -22.62 -12.53
C LEU A 125 28.18 -23.30 -13.81
N ASP A 126 27.43 -23.22 -14.90
CA ASP A 126 27.85 -23.69 -16.22
C ASP A 126 28.97 -22.78 -16.78
N PRO A 127 30.16 -23.28 -17.02
CA PRO A 127 31.29 -22.44 -17.48
C PRO A 127 31.01 -21.73 -18.81
N LYS A 128 30.09 -22.25 -19.64
CA LYS A 128 29.77 -21.69 -20.95
C LYS A 128 28.70 -20.60 -20.92
N LYS A 129 27.95 -20.47 -19.79
CA LYS A 129 26.80 -19.56 -19.66
C LYS A 129 26.90 -18.74 -18.40
N GLN A 130 27.90 -17.89 -18.28
CA GLN A 130 28.20 -17.00 -17.17
C GLN A 130 28.37 -15.56 -17.66
N SER A 131 27.33 -15.00 -18.26
CA SER A 131 27.29 -13.59 -18.70
C SER A 131 26.35 -12.77 -17.84
N ALA A 132 26.45 -11.44 -17.96
CA ALA A 132 25.49 -10.53 -17.35
C ALA A 132 24.05 -10.78 -17.82
N ARG A 133 23.85 -11.27 -19.03
CA ARG A 133 22.54 -11.59 -19.59
C ARG A 133 21.98 -12.94 -19.12
N GLU A 134 22.88 -13.94 -18.97
CA GLU A 134 22.46 -15.30 -18.59
C GLU A 134 23.47 -15.94 -17.64
N ILE A 135 22.98 -16.36 -16.49
CA ILE A 135 23.69 -17.18 -15.53
C ILE A 135 23.00 -18.54 -15.52
N ALA A 136 23.69 -19.59 -15.95
CA ALA A 136 23.16 -20.95 -15.94
C ALA A 136 23.88 -21.81 -14.91
N THR A 137 23.21 -22.86 -14.44
CA THR A 137 23.77 -23.93 -13.64
C THR A 137 23.96 -25.20 -14.46
N THR A 138 24.88 -26.05 -14.07
CA THR A 138 25.09 -27.38 -14.73
C THR A 138 23.87 -28.30 -14.56
N ALA A 139 22.95 -27.98 -13.65
CA ALA A 139 21.71 -28.72 -13.45
C ALA A 139 20.56 -28.27 -14.36
N GLY A 140 20.78 -27.26 -15.22
CA GLY A 140 19.83 -26.78 -16.22
C GLY A 140 18.92 -25.65 -15.76
N GLY A 141 19.09 -25.13 -14.55
CA GLY A 141 18.45 -23.88 -14.13
C GLY A 141 19.20 -22.65 -14.64
N TYR A 142 18.55 -21.51 -14.59
CA TYR A 142 19.15 -20.25 -15.03
C TYR A 142 18.48 -19.02 -14.42
N ARG A 143 19.23 -17.90 -14.44
CA ARG A 143 18.73 -16.54 -14.31
C ARG A 143 18.96 -15.81 -15.63
N PHE A 144 17.91 -15.33 -16.25
CA PHE A 144 17.96 -14.59 -17.51
C PHE A 144 17.53 -13.13 -17.29
N ALA A 145 18.38 -12.19 -17.70
CA ALA A 145 18.14 -10.77 -17.61
C ALA A 145 17.61 -10.22 -18.94
N THR A 146 16.53 -9.41 -18.87
CA THR A 146 15.88 -8.81 -20.04
C THR A 146 15.23 -7.49 -19.68
N SER A 147 14.65 -6.80 -20.67
CA SER A 147 13.73 -5.68 -20.41
C SER A 147 12.28 -6.14 -20.53
N VAL A 148 11.35 -5.37 -19.92
CA VAL A 148 9.90 -5.57 -20.09
C VAL A 148 9.51 -5.44 -21.56
N ASP A 149 10.23 -4.60 -22.31
CA ASP A 149 10.00 -4.34 -23.74
C ASP A 149 10.53 -5.42 -24.66
N ALA A 150 11.52 -6.17 -24.21
CA ALA A 150 12.08 -7.23 -25.05
C ALA A 150 11.18 -8.47 -25.03
N ALA A 151 10.98 -9.05 -26.20
CA ALA A 151 10.28 -10.32 -26.30
C ALA A 151 11.00 -11.38 -25.44
N MET A 152 10.38 -11.83 -24.35
CA MET A 152 10.86 -12.96 -23.53
C MET A 152 10.69 -14.29 -24.29
N THR A 153 10.71 -14.26 -25.64
CA THR A 153 10.40 -15.40 -26.49
C THR A 153 11.42 -16.52 -26.35
N GLY A 154 10.95 -17.77 -26.41
CA GLY A 154 11.80 -18.96 -26.42
C GLY A 154 12.32 -19.43 -25.06
N ARG A 155 11.96 -18.76 -23.94
CA ARG A 155 12.38 -19.18 -22.59
C ARG A 155 11.16 -19.35 -21.66
N GLY A 156 11.17 -20.47 -20.94
CA GLY A 156 10.19 -20.72 -19.89
C GLY A 156 10.74 -20.33 -18.51
N ALA A 157 9.88 -20.00 -17.55
CA ALA A 157 10.28 -19.66 -16.21
C ALA A 157 9.45 -20.39 -15.15
N ASP A 158 10.03 -20.59 -13.98
CA ASP A 158 9.36 -21.02 -12.77
C ASP A 158 9.03 -19.79 -11.92
N ILE A 159 9.89 -18.75 -12.02
CA ILE A 159 9.71 -17.46 -11.32
C ILE A 159 10.06 -16.33 -12.28
N ILE A 160 9.21 -15.30 -12.32
CA ILE A 160 9.45 -14.06 -13.04
C ILE A 160 9.52 -12.92 -12.04
N ILE A 161 10.57 -12.12 -12.11
CA ILE A 161 10.78 -10.91 -11.29
C ILE A 161 10.79 -9.71 -12.23
N VAL A 162 9.92 -8.75 -11.97
CA VAL A 162 9.86 -7.48 -12.70
C VAL A 162 10.24 -6.37 -11.73
N ASP A 163 11.42 -5.79 -11.96
CA ASP A 163 12.04 -4.79 -11.07
C ASP A 163 12.09 -3.43 -11.77
N ASP A 164 11.39 -2.45 -11.20
CA ASP A 164 11.22 -1.11 -11.77
C ASP A 164 10.82 -1.19 -13.26
N PRO A 165 9.57 -1.57 -13.58
CA PRO A 165 9.13 -1.83 -14.96
C PRO A 165 9.04 -0.60 -15.85
N LEU A 166 8.95 0.60 -15.27
CA LEU A 166 8.79 1.88 -15.95
C LEU A 166 9.84 2.88 -15.47
N LYS A 167 10.39 3.69 -16.37
CA LYS A 167 11.28 4.80 -16.00
C LYS A 167 10.50 5.94 -15.35
N ALA A 168 11.09 6.56 -14.32
CA ALA A 168 10.46 7.71 -13.66
C ALA A 168 10.16 8.86 -14.64
N SER A 169 11.04 9.12 -15.62
CA SER A 169 10.82 10.13 -16.65
C SER A 169 9.66 9.86 -17.61
N GLU A 170 9.19 8.62 -17.68
CA GLU A 170 8.10 8.17 -18.56
C GLU A 170 6.78 8.01 -17.80
N ALA A 171 6.80 8.15 -16.47
CA ALA A 171 5.66 7.88 -15.60
C ALA A 171 4.43 8.74 -15.89
N HIS A 172 4.63 9.99 -16.32
CA HIS A 172 3.54 10.92 -16.64
C HIS A 172 2.93 10.67 -18.04
N SER A 173 3.55 9.83 -18.88
CA SER A 173 3.00 9.47 -20.19
C SER A 173 1.95 8.35 -20.07
N PRO A 174 0.65 8.62 -20.36
CA PRO A 174 -0.38 7.58 -20.35
C PRO A 174 -0.04 6.42 -21.30
N THR A 175 0.49 6.73 -22.48
CA THR A 175 0.91 5.72 -23.46
C THR A 175 2.03 4.82 -22.94
N ALA A 176 3.03 5.39 -22.24
CA ALA A 176 4.11 4.61 -21.68
C ALA A 176 3.62 3.67 -20.57
N ARG A 177 2.73 4.15 -19.70
CA ARG A 177 2.11 3.33 -18.65
C ARG A 177 1.29 2.19 -19.25
N GLN A 178 0.40 2.50 -20.20
CA GLN A 178 -0.44 1.49 -20.86
C GLN A 178 0.40 0.45 -21.59
N ASN A 179 1.42 0.86 -22.35
CA ASN A 179 2.33 -0.05 -23.00
C ASN A 179 3.04 -0.98 -22.01
N CYS A 180 3.46 -0.48 -20.85
CA CYS A 180 4.08 -1.30 -19.80
C CYS A 180 3.09 -2.37 -19.29
N ILE A 181 1.84 -2.01 -19.04
CA ILE A 181 0.77 -2.92 -18.60
C ILE A 181 0.48 -3.98 -19.67
N ASP A 182 0.30 -3.56 -20.92
CA ASP A 182 -0.02 -4.47 -22.05
C ASP A 182 1.09 -5.50 -22.28
N ARG A 183 2.34 -5.06 -22.25
CA ARG A 183 3.51 -5.95 -22.39
C ARG A 183 3.63 -6.91 -21.22
N PHE A 184 3.42 -6.44 -20.00
CA PHE A 184 3.38 -7.31 -18.84
C PHE A 184 2.30 -8.39 -19.00
N ASN A 185 1.07 -8.00 -19.31
CA ASN A 185 -0.07 -8.91 -19.45
C ASN A 185 0.12 -9.92 -20.57
N SER A 186 0.60 -9.48 -21.74
CA SER A 186 0.81 -10.36 -22.89
C SER A 186 1.98 -11.32 -22.73
N THR A 187 3.00 -10.94 -21.95
CA THR A 187 4.25 -11.69 -21.89
C THR A 187 4.34 -12.60 -20.68
N VAL A 188 4.05 -12.11 -19.49
CA VAL A 188 4.35 -12.83 -18.23
C VAL A 188 3.57 -14.13 -18.11
N HIS A 189 2.26 -14.10 -18.41
CA HIS A 189 1.40 -15.28 -18.24
C HIS A 189 1.73 -16.44 -19.19
N THR A 190 2.35 -16.14 -20.34
CA THR A 190 2.69 -17.13 -21.36
C THR A 190 4.06 -17.79 -21.15
N ARG A 191 4.85 -17.34 -20.15
CA ARG A 191 6.23 -17.81 -19.93
C ARG A 191 6.39 -18.91 -18.90
N PHE A 192 5.37 -19.26 -18.15
CA PHE A 192 5.50 -20.29 -17.11
C PHE A 192 5.67 -21.69 -17.67
N ASN A 193 6.70 -22.40 -17.22
CA ASN A 193 6.87 -23.83 -17.49
C ASN A 193 5.69 -24.64 -16.94
N HIS A 194 5.17 -24.21 -15.79
CA HIS A 194 4.00 -24.78 -15.12
C HIS A 194 3.04 -23.67 -14.68
N PRO A 195 1.98 -23.36 -15.47
CA PRO A 195 1.10 -22.23 -15.17
C PRO A 195 0.50 -22.25 -13.75
N LYS A 196 0.19 -23.43 -13.21
CA LYS A 196 -0.36 -23.59 -11.84
C LYS A 196 0.67 -23.40 -10.72
N LYS A 197 1.99 -23.42 -11.03
CA LYS A 197 3.08 -23.30 -10.05
C LYS A 197 3.93 -22.07 -10.28
N GLY A 198 3.75 -21.38 -11.40
CA GLY A 198 4.50 -20.18 -11.75
C GLY A 198 4.33 -19.07 -10.71
N LYS A 199 5.42 -18.34 -10.44
CA LYS A 199 5.47 -17.25 -9.45
C LYS A 199 5.88 -15.96 -10.12
N VAL A 200 5.25 -14.85 -9.73
CA VAL A 200 5.58 -13.49 -10.20
C VAL A 200 5.78 -12.56 -9.03
N ILE A 201 6.84 -11.77 -9.11
CA ILE A 201 7.08 -10.64 -8.20
C ILE A 201 7.22 -9.39 -9.07
N VAL A 202 6.39 -8.40 -8.81
CA VAL A 202 6.57 -7.04 -9.32
C VAL A 202 7.06 -6.19 -8.16
N VAL A 203 8.23 -5.59 -8.33
CA VAL A 203 8.80 -4.69 -7.32
C VAL A 203 9.13 -3.35 -7.96
N ALA A 204 8.66 -2.27 -7.35
CA ALA A 204 8.89 -0.91 -7.83
C ALA A 204 8.76 0.11 -6.70
N GLN A 205 9.23 1.31 -6.93
CA GLN A 205 8.64 2.50 -6.32
C GLN A 205 7.39 2.87 -7.11
N ARG A 206 6.38 3.43 -6.45
CA ARG A 206 5.21 3.97 -7.14
C ARG A 206 5.61 5.26 -7.87
N LEU A 207 5.08 5.46 -9.06
CA LEU A 207 5.37 6.62 -9.89
C LEU A 207 4.10 7.36 -10.31
N HIS A 208 3.00 6.63 -10.45
CA HIS A 208 1.71 7.15 -10.88
C HIS A 208 0.59 6.24 -10.35
N ALA A 209 -0.63 6.78 -10.20
CA ALA A 209 -1.79 5.98 -9.75
C ALA A 209 -2.04 4.80 -10.69
N GLU A 210 -1.95 5.03 -12.00
CA GLU A 210 -2.14 4.04 -13.08
C GLU A 210 -0.82 3.39 -13.52
N ASP A 211 0.19 3.28 -12.66
CA ASP A 211 1.39 2.49 -12.97
C ASP A 211 1.11 0.98 -12.89
N LEU A 212 2.02 0.15 -13.37
CA LEU A 212 1.83 -1.31 -13.33
C LEU A 212 1.53 -1.84 -11.92
N PRO A 213 2.23 -1.45 -10.85
CA PRO A 213 1.83 -1.81 -9.49
C PRO A 213 0.39 -1.41 -9.14
N GLY A 214 -0.04 -0.19 -9.49
CA GLY A 214 -1.41 0.29 -9.27
C GLY A 214 -2.44 -0.58 -9.96
N HIS A 215 -2.25 -0.84 -11.26
CA HIS A 215 -3.11 -1.72 -12.05
C HIS A 215 -3.23 -3.13 -11.43
N LEU A 216 -2.12 -3.72 -10.99
CA LEU A 216 -2.12 -5.07 -10.40
C LEU A 216 -2.82 -5.12 -9.04
N LEU A 217 -2.72 -4.06 -8.25
CA LEU A 217 -3.43 -3.94 -6.97
C LEU A 217 -4.94 -3.77 -7.17
N GLU A 218 -5.34 -3.04 -8.21
CA GLU A 218 -6.75 -2.80 -8.56
C GLU A 218 -7.45 -4.07 -9.05
N ILE A 219 -6.86 -4.80 -9.98
CA ILE A 219 -7.45 -6.05 -10.50
C ILE A 219 -7.51 -7.18 -9.47
N GLY A 220 -6.77 -7.06 -8.36
CA GLY A 220 -6.76 -8.04 -7.28
C GLY A 220 -6.04 -9.35 -7.59
N GLY A 221 -6.03 -10.28 -6.62
CA GLY A 221 -5.36 -11.58 -6.75
C GLY A 221 -3.83 -11.53 -6.59
N TRP A 222 -3.28 -10.39 -6.15
CA TRP A 222 -1.89 -10.17 -5.81
C TRP A 222 -1.72 -9.91 -4.32
N GLU A 223 -0.68 -10.49 -3.72
CA GLU A 223 -0.30 -10.19 -2.34
C GLU A 223 0.38 -8.81 -2.30
N PRO A 224 -0.24 -7.81 -1.70
CA PRO A 224 0.34 -6.47 -1.62
C PRO A 224 1.35 -6.38 -0.49
N LEU A 225 2.50 -5.79 -0.75
CA LEU A 225 3.44 -5.33 0.27
C LEU A 225 3.82 -3.89 -0.06
N VAL A 226 3.12 -2.95 0.54
CA VAL A 226 3.35 -1.50 0.36
C VAL A 226 4.02 -0.96 1.62
N LEU A 227 5.24 -0.46 1.48
CA LEU A 227 6.09 0.02 2.56
C LEU A 227 6.43 1.50 2.34
N PRO A 228 5.63 2.44 2.87
CA PRO A 228 5.89 3.87 2.75
C PRO A 228 7.10 4.30 3.59
N ALA A 229 7.78 5.38 3.18
CA ALA A 229 8.87 5.97 3.97
C ALA A 229 8.38 6.50 5.32
N ILE A 230 7.19 7.12 5.33
CA ILE A 230 6.49 7.54 6.55
C ILE A 230 5.19 6.75 6.60
N ASN A 231 4.99 5.96 7.63
CA ASN A 231 3.79 5.13 7.74
C ASN A 231 2.56 5.96 8.12
N PRO A 232 1.55 6.10 7.25
CA PRO A 232 0.38 6.93 7.56
C PRO A 232 -0.56 6.27 8.57
N GLN A 233 -0.57 4.94 8.64
CA GLN A 233 -1.48 4.16 9.47
C GLN A 233 -0.72 3.04 10.17
N GLY A 234 -0.88 2.86 11.47
CA GLY A 234 -0.22 1.78 12.19
C GLY A 234 -0.48 0.42 11.53
N GLN A 235 0.59 -0.23 11.07
CA GLN A 235 0.53 -1.53 10.40
C GLN A 235 1.36 -2.56 11.15
N THR A 236 0.93 -3.83 11.09
CA THR A 236 1.65 -4.94 11.70
C THR A 236 2.00 -5.97 10.65
N TYR A 237 3.28 -6.29 10.54
CA TYR A 237 3.80 -7.25 9.59
C TYR A 237 4.37 -8.47 10.30
N GLN A 238 4.16 -9.66 9.75
CA GLN A 238 4.83 -10.86 10.20
C GLN A 238 6.26 -10.89 9.64
N ILE A 239 7.27 -11.05 10.51
CA ILE A 239 8.69 -11.01 10.13
C ILE A 239 9.40 -12.36 10.26
N VAL A 240 8.80 -13.32 10.95
CA VAL A 240 9.33 -14.68 11.10
C VAL A 240 8.17 -15.67 11.02
N ALA A 241 8.42 -16.87 10.47
CA ALA A 241 7.49 -17.97 10.54
C ALA A 241 7.19 -18.32 12.01
N GLY A 242 5.93 -18.40 12.38
CA GLY A 242 5.55 -18.83 13.74
C GLY A 242 5.31 -17.74 14.79
N GLY A 243 5.42 -16.43 14.45
CA GLY A 243 4.82 -15.47 15.36
C GLY A 243 5.44 -14.11 15.60
N MET A 244 6.72 -13.88 15.34
CA MET A 244 7.28 -12.54 15.54
C MET A 244 6.72 -11.54 14.54
N LYS A 245 6.21 -10.42 15.04
CA LYS A 245 5.59 -9.35 14.25
C LYS A 245 6.36 -8.05 14.43
N ALA A 246 6.52 -7.29 13.36
CA ALA A 246 6.97 -5.91 13.43
C ALA A 246 5.75 -4.99 13.36
N ARG A 247 5.60 -4.10 14.34
CA ARG A 247 4.57 -3.07 14.33
C ARG A 247 5.20 -1.74 13.91
N PHE A 248 4.69 -1.18 12.83
CA PHE A 248 4.97 0.19 12.43
C PHE A 248 3.83 1.07 12.93
N ALA A 249 4.12 1.91 13.92
CA ALA A 249 3.15 2.91 14.37
C ALA A 249 2.91 3.97 13.29
N ALA A 250 1.75 4.64 13.33
CA ALA A 250 1.49 5.79 12.49
C ALA A 250 2.56 6.89 12.73
N GLY A 251 2.95 7.60 11.68
CA GLY A 251 4.00 8.62 11.71
C GLY A 251 5.44 8.08 11.79
N ARG A 252 5.63 6.76 11.94
CA ARG A 252 6.98 6.18 12.06
C ARG A 252 7.66 6.07 10.70
N VAL A 253 8.95 6.42 10.68
CA VAL A 253 9.81 6.32 9.51
C VAL A 253 10.26 4.88 9.29
N LEU A 254 10.33 4.43 8.03
CA LEU A 254 10.66 3.06 7.64
C LEU A 254 12.07 2.63 8.05
N GLN A 255 13.06 3.52 7.88
CA GLN A 255 14.46 3.31 8.28
C GLN A 255 15.07 4.65 8.73
N PRO A 256 14.97 4.99 10.04
CA PRO A 256 15.44 6.27 10.57
C PRO A 256 16.94 6.53 10.39
N SER A 257 17.74 5.48 10.34
CA SER A 257 19.19 5.57 10.10
C SER A 257 19.56 5.97 8.66
N ARG A 258 18.63 5.80 7.71
CA ARG A 258 18.81 6.21 6.32
C ARG A 258 18.28 7.61 6.05
N HIS A 259 17.05 7.85 6.44
CA HIS A 259 16.40 9.15 6.45
C HIS A 259 15.59 9.23 7.73
N ASP A 260 15.82 10.22 8.53
CA ASP A 260 14.92 10.55 9.62
C ASP A 260 13.72 11.37 9.14
N LEU A 261 12.90 11.83 10.04
CA LEU A 261 11.70 12.59 9.68
C LEU A 261 12.05 13.96 9.06
N GLU A 262 13.12 14.59 9.56
CA GLU A 262 13.59 15.90 9.08
C GLU A 262 14.15 15.79 7.66
N ASP A 263 14.97 14.76 7.41
CA ASP A 263 15.50 14.43 6.07
C ASP A 263 14.35 14.24 5.07
N LEU A 264 13.32 13.47 5.45
CA LEU A 264 12.18 13.21 4.58
C LEU A 264 11.33 14.46 4.33
N GLN A 265 11.18 15.33 5.32
CA GLN A 265 10.49 16.61 5.16
C GLN A 265 11.26 17.57 4.23
N GLN A 266 12.60 17.60 4.35
CA GLN A 266 13.43 18.36 3.46
C GLN A 266 13.36 17.83 2.03
N LEU A 267 13.45 16.52 1.86
CA LEU A 267 13.33 15.86 0.56
C LEU A 267 11.96 16.13 -0.10
N LYS A 268 10.87 16.15 0.70
CA LYS A 268 9.54 16.52 0.22
C LYS A 268 9.50 17.95 -0.34
N LYS A 269 10.19 18.90 0.31
CA LYS A 269 10.27 20.28 -0.19
C LYS A 269 11.05 20.37 -1.51
N GLU A 270 12.12 19.57 -1.65
CA GLU A 270 12.99 19.58 -2.82
C GLU A 270 12.37 18.88 -4.04
N MET A 271 11.72 17.74 -3.83
CA MET A 271 11.08 16.96 -4.91
C MET A 271 9.70 17.49 -5.32
N GLY A 272 9.05 18.21 -4.42
CA GLY A 272 7.63 18.53 -4.50
C GLY A 272 6.75 17.41 -3.93
N GLU A 273 5.56 17.79 -3.50
CA GLU A 273 4.63 16.90 -2.80
C GLU A 273 4.22 15.69 -3.63
N HIS A 274 3.86 15.92 -4.90
CA HIS A 274 3.38 14.88 -5.81
C HIS A 274 4.38 13.73 -5.97
N ASP A 275 5.63 14.05 -6.29
CA ASP A 275 6.68 13.04 -6.51
C ASP A 275 7.10 12.37 -5.21
N PHE A 276 7.12 13.11 -4.10
CA PHE A 276 7.42 12.54 -2.80
C PHE A 276 6.35 11.56 -2.34
N GLU A 277 5.06 11.94 -2.43
CA GLU A 277 3.97 11.04 -2.05
C GLU A 277 3.97 9.76 -2.91
N ALA A 278 4.22 9.88 -4.21
CA ALA A 278 4.33 8.73 -5.09
C ALA A 278 5.53 7.85 -4.70
N GLN A 279 6.74 8.39 -4.76
CA GLN A 279 7.97 7.58 -4.72
C GLN A 279 8.40 7.19 -3.31
N PHE A 280 8.15 8.04 -2.30
CA PHE A 280 8.53 7.78 -0.91
C PHE A 280 7.37 7.23 -0.09
N ASN A 281 6.19 7.80 -0.16
CA ASN A 281 5.04 7.29 0.59
C ASN A 281 4.24 6.20 -0.16
N GLN A 282 4.67 5.85 -1.38
CA GLN A 282 4.03 4.83 -2.22
C GLN A 282 2.55 5.14 -2.50
N CYS A 283 2.20 6.41 -2.50
CA CYS A 283 0.87 6.95 -2.65
C CYS A 283 0.84 8.03 -3.74
N PRO A 284 0.89 7.63 -5.02
CA PRO A 284 0.83 8.58 -6.12
C PRO A 284 -0.50 9.31 -6.13
N LEU A 285 -0.45 10.64 -6.15
CA LEU A 285 -1.61 11.50 -6.31
C LEU A 285 -2.06 11.49 -7.80
N PRO A 286 -3.35 11.63 -8.08
CA PRO A 286 -3.85 11.69 -9.45
C PRO A 286 -3.35 12.95 -10.18
N PRO A 287 -3.23 12.90 -11.52
CA PRO A 287 -2.97 14.09 -12.34
C PRO A 287 -4.10 15.11 -12.13
N GLY A 288 -3.73 16.33 -11.74
CA GLY A 288 -4.71 17.37 -11.41
C GLY A 288 -4.93 17.59 -9.92
N GLY A 289 -4.27 16.78 -9.08
CA GLY A 289 -4.38 16.84 -7.61
C GLY A 289 -5.53 16.01 -7.07
N ALA A 290 -5.64 15.98 -5.74
CA ALA A 290 -6.79 15.41 -5.07
C ALA A 290 -8.04 16.24 -5.35
N THR A 291 -9.22 15.61 -5.31
CA THR A 291 -10.51 16.32 -5.36
C THR A 291 -10.58 17.39 -4.28
N PHE A 292 -10.02 17.10 -3.11
CA PHE A 292 -9.92 18.03 -1.98
C PHE A 292 -8.46 18.43 -1.74
N LYS A 293 -8.16 19.74 -1.81
CA LYS A 293 -6.79 20.24 -1.65
C LYS A 293 -6.51 20.59 -0.19
N ALA A 294 -5.31 20.23 0.28
CA ALA A 294 -4.89 20.51 1.66
C ALA A 294 -4.87 22.02 1.98
N GLU A 295 -4.56 22.87 0.99
CA GLU A 295 -4.53 24.33 1.12
C GLU A 295 -5.90 24.96 1.39
N TRP A 296 -6.99 24.26 1.09
CA TRP A 296 -8.36 24.73 1.37
C TRP A 296 -8.78 24.51 2.82
N ILE A 297 -8.04 23.68 3.57
CA ILE A 297 -8.41 23.29 4.93
C ILE A 297 -8.06 24.39 5.92
N ARG A 298 -9.06 24.88 6.64
CA ARG A 298 -8.87 25.73 7.83
C ARG A 298 -8.75 24.87 9.07
N ARG A 299 -7.82 25.24 9.95
CA ARG A 299 -7.57 24.54 11.20
C ARG A 299 -8.21 25.25 12.38
N TYR A 300 -8.55 24.48 13.41
CA TYR A 300 -8.94 25.01 14.70
C TYR A 300 -8.19 24.27 15.83
N ASP A 301 -7.79 25.02 16.86
CA ASP A 301 -7.08 24.48 18.04
C ASP A 301 -8.05 24.03 19.13
N ALA A 302 -9.22 24.65 19.22
CA ALA A 302 -10.27 24.31 20.17
C ALA A 302 -11.63 24.19 19.47
N PRO A 303 -12.46 23.24 19.87
CA PRO A 303 -13.83 23.13 19.35
C PRO A 303 -14.63 24.45 19.54
N PRO A 304 -15.60 24.72 18.65
CA PRO A 304 -16.43 25.89 18.81
C PRO A 304 -17.17 25.89 20.15
N VAL A 305 -17.32 27.07 20.75
CA VAL A 305 -18.05 27.19 22.01
C VAL A 305 -19.53 26.78 21.83
N PRO A 306 -20.15 26.13 22.82
CA PRO A 306 -21.53 25.60 22.70
C PRO A 306 -22.55 26.59 22.19
N ALA A 307 -22.41 27.89 22.56
CA ALA A 307 -23.32 28.95 22.14
C ALA A 307 -23.29 29.25 20.62
N MET A 308 -22.21 28.89 19.93
CA MET A 308 -22.06 29.07 18.48
C MET A 308 -22.53 27.84 17.68
N ILE A 309 -22.76 26.69 18.34
CA ILE A 309 -23.17 25.46 17.68
C ILE A 309 -24.68 25.47 17.44
N GLU A 310 -25.09 25.59 16.19
CA GLU A 310 -26.50 25.50 15.80
C GLU A 310 -27.03 24.06 15.91
N ALA A 311 -26.19 23.10 15.48
CA ALA A 311 -26.50 21.68 15.58
C ALA A 311 -25.22 20.83 15.54
N VAL A 312 -25.24 19.71 16.28
CA VAL A 312 -24.31 18.61 16.08
C VAL A 312 -25.00 17.57 15.20
N ILE A 313 -24.31 17.12 14.15
CA ILE A 313 -24.82 16.21 13.13
C ILE A 313 -23.82 15.08 12.96
N GLN A 314 -24.33 13.86 12.83
CA GLN A 314 -23.54 12.69 12.49
C GLN A 314 -23.92 12.20 11.11
N SER A 315 -22.91 11.82 10.33
CA SER A 315 -23.08 11.19 9.04
C SER A 315 -22.43 9.80 9.07
N TRP A 316 -23.15 8.79 8.59
CA TRP A 316 -22.74 7.41 8.65
C TRP A 316 -22.65 6.82 7.24
N ASP A 317 -21.48 6.31 6.90
CA ASP A 317 -21.29 5.36 5.80
C ASP A 317 -21.08 3.97 6.39
N THR A 318 -21.86 2.99 5.93
CA THR A 318 -21.92 1.67 6.56
C THR A 318 -21.54 0.55 5.60
N ALA A 319 -20.61 -0.31 6.02
CA ALA A 319 -20.17 -1.46 5.24
C ALA A 319 -21.23 -2.58 5.19
N TYR A 320 -21.37 -3.23 4.04
CA TYR A 320 -22.22 -4.42 3.86
C TYR A 320 -21.50 -5.70 4.27
N MET A 321 -22.18 -6.58 5.03
CA MET A 321 -21.60 -7.82 5.57
C MET A 321 -21.48 -8.98 4.56
N GLY A 322 -21.75 -8.77 3.26
CA GLY A 322 -21.93 -9.84 2.28
C GLY A 322 -20.74 -10.18 1.39
N ASP A 323 -20.00 -9.22 0.85
CA ASP A 323 -18.99 -9.48 -0.20
C ASP A 323 -17.66 -8.72 -0.10
N GLU A 324 -17.54 -7.70 0.74
CA GLU A 324 -16.29 -6.99 0.95
C GLU A 324 -15.84 -7.06 2.41
N ALA A 325 -15.17 -8.14 2.77
CA ALA A 325 -14.57 -8.36 4.10
C ALA A 325 -13.54 -7.27 4.52
N ASN A 326 -13.44 -6.17 3.75
CA ASN A 326 -12.45 -5.12 3.90
C ASN A 326 -12.99 -3.70 4.09
N SER A 327 -14.28 -3.40 3.89
CA SER A 327 -14.84 -2.04 4.07
C SER A 327 -15.11 -1.71 5.53
N TYR A 328 -14.97 -0.42 5.88
CA TYR A 328 -15.23 0.08 7.23
C TYR A 328 -16.62 0.68 7.34
N SER A 329 -17.22 0.62 8.53
CA SER A 329 -18.29 1.55 8.89
C SER A 329 -17.68 2.78 9.52
N VAL A 330 -18.10 3.96 9.05
CA VAL A 330 -17.55 5.26 9.47
C VAL A 330 -18.66 6.17 9.95
N CYS A 331 -18.37 6.93 11.01
CA CYS A 331 -19.17 8.05 11.46
C CYS A 331 -18.31 9.31 11.53
N THR A 332 -18.66 10.34 10.78
CA THR A 332 -18.13 11.68 10.98
C THR A 332 -19.11 12.52 11.83
N THR A 333 -18.60 13.18 12.88
CA THR A 333 -19.40 14.03 13.78
C THR A 333 -19.03 15.49 13.56
N TRP A 334 -20.00 16.31 13.21
CA TRP A 334 -19.83 17.70 12.80
C TRP A 334 -20.59 18.67 13.70
N ALA A 335 -19.95 19.79 14.03
CA ALA A 335 -20.64 20.96 14.57
C ALA A 335 -20.93 21.93 13.42
N LYS A 336 -22.21 22.22 13.17
CA LYS A 336 -22.64 23.29 12.28
C LYS A 336 -22.68 24.59 13.05
N CYS A 337 -21.90 25.58 12.59
CA CYS A 337 -21.86 26.94 13.12
C CYS A 337 -22.22 27.94 12.02
N PRO A 338 -22.53 29.21 12.35
CA PRO A 338 -22.86 30.25 11.37
C PRO A 338 -21.72 30.49 10.35
N ASP A 339 -20.47 30.25 10.75
CA ASP A 339 -19.25 30.54 9.98
C ASP A 339 -18.56 29.29 9.41
N GLY A 340 -19.17 28.10 9.51
CA GLY A 340 -18.65 26.88 8.92
C GLY A 340 -18.97 25.60 9.65
N TYR A 341 -18.29 24.52 9.23
CA TYR A 341 -18.52 23.15 9.66
C TYR A 341 -17.25 22.61 10.32
N PHE A 342 -17.33 22.25 11.59
CA PHE A 342 -16.20 21.75 12.38
C PHE A 342 -16.30 20.24 12.54
N LEU A 343 -15.31 19.49 12.04
CA LEU A 343 -15.23 18.05 12.24
C LEU A 343 -14.75 17.77 13.66
N LEU A 344 -15.63 17.31 14.52
CA LEU A 344 -15.35 17.11 15.95
C LEU A 344 -14.78 15.73 16.27
N ASP A 345 -15.25 14.69 15.55
CA ASP A 345 -14.85 13.30 15.79
C ASP A 345 -15.03 12.45 14.55
N VAL A 346 -14.17 11.45 14.40
CA VAL A 346 -14.30 10.40 13.39
C VAL A 346 -14.18 9.05 14.08
N TRP A 347 -15.23 8.26 14.00
CA TRP A 347 -15.22 6.86 14.39
C TRP A 347 -15.16 5.98 13.15
N ARG A 348 -14.29 4.97 13.16
CA ARG A 348 -14.08 4.03 12.07
C ARG A 348 -13.78 2.64 12.63
N ASP A 349 -14.59 1.64 12.27
CA ASP A 349 -14.41 0.27 12.75
C ASP A 349 -15.14 -0.72 11.82
N ARG A 350 -15.04 -2.01 12.14
CA ARG A 350 -15.73 -3.12 11.44
C ARG A 350 -16.57 -3.94 12.42
N PRO A 351 -17.59 -3.36 13.03
CA PRO A 351 -18.42 -4.06 14.00
C PRO A 351 -19.39 -5.03 13.31
N ALA A 352 -19.83 -6.04 14.04
CA ALA A 352 -21.01 -6.80 13.66
C ALA A 352 -22.26 -5.91 13.66
N PHE A 353 -23.26 -6.25 12.83
CA PHE A 353 -24.46 -5.41 12.66
C PHE A 353 -25.15 -5.00 13.96
N PRO A 354 -25.38 -5.91 14.95
CA PRO A 354 -26.00 -5.52 16.23
C PRO A 354 -25.16 -4.54 17.03
N GLU A 355 -23.83 -4.60 16.90
CA GLU A 355 -22.90 -3.70 17.56
C GLU A 355 -22.88 -2.33 16.87
N LEU A 356 -23.01 -2.32 15.53
CA LEU A 356 -23.13 -1.10 14.74
C LEU A 356 -24.37 -0.30 15.17
N ALA A 357 -25.55 -0.94 15.25
CA ALA A 357 -26.78 -0.27 15.67
C ALA A 357 -26.68 0.33 17.08
N LYS A 358 -26.04 -0.38 18.03
CA LYS A 358 -25.76 0.14 19.36
C LYS A 358 -24.79 1.33 19.33
N LYS A 359 -23.76 1.25 18.46
CA LYS A 359 -22.75 2.28 18.31
C LYS A 359 -23.35 3.59 17.80
N VAL A 360 -24.28 3.53 16.85
CA VAL A 360 -25.00 4.71 16.34
C VAL A 360 -25.68 5.46 17.49
N VAL A 361 -26.46 4.75 18.31
CA VAL A 361 -27.15 5.35 19.47
C VAL A 361 -26.14 5.89 20.48
N GLN A 362 -25.09 5.13 20.79
CA GLN A 362 -24.06 5.53 21.74
C GLN A 362 -23.36 6.85 21.33
N LEU A 363 -22.94 6.94 20.05
CA LEU A 363 -22.26 8.15 19.57
C LEU A 363 -23.21 9.33 19.44
N LYS A 364 -24.47 9.10 19.02
CA LYS A 364 -25.50 10.12 19.02
C LYS A 364 -25.72 10.72 20.42
N ASP A 365 -25.79 9.88 21.46
CA ASP A 365 -25.98 10.34 22.83
C ASP A 365 -24.73 11.03 23.41
N LYS A 366 -23.53 10.46 23.13
CA LYS A 366 -22.24 11.07 23.52
C LYS A 366 -22.12 12.52 23.03
N TRP A 367 -22.45 12.75 21.77
CA TRP A 367 -22.29 14.04 21.12
C TRP A 367 -23.56 14.90 21.15
N LYS A 368 -24.65 14.38 21.70
CA LYS A 368 -25.98 15.03 21.73
C LYS A 368 -26.38 15.46 20.30
N ALA A 369 -26.16 14.57 19.33
CA ALA A 369 -26.42 14.90 17.94
C ALA A 369 -27.91 15.12 17.68
N LYS A 370 -28.24 16.25 17.03
CA LYS A 370 -29.61 16.61 16.63
C LYS A 370 -30.11 15.76 15.48
N ALA A 371 -29.18 15.34 14.60
CA ALA A 371 -29.47 14.47 13.45
C ALA A 371 -28.36 13.44 13.27
N VAL A 372 -28.78 12.24 12.86
CA VAL A 372 -27.94 11.14 12.42
C VAL A 372 -28.37 10.80 11.02
N ILE A 373 -27.47 10.98 10.04
CA ILE A 373 -27.73 10.77 8.62
C ILE A 373 -27.11 9.42 8.24
N ILE A 374 -27.89 8.55 7.62
CA ILE A 374 -27.44 7.24 7.11
C ILE A 374 -27.71 7.18 5.60
N GLU A 375 -26.77 6.64 4.80
CA GLU A 375 -27.00 6.46 3.38
C GLU A 375 -28.08 5.36 3.18
N ASN A 376 -29.13 5.70 2.44
CA ASN A 376 -30.23 4.76 2.13
C ASN A 376 -29.82 3.84 0.97
N LYS A 377 -28.82 2.99 1.21
CA LYS A 377 -28.25 2.05 0.26
C LYS A 377 -27.68 0.85 1.00
N ALA A 378 -27.78 -0.34 0.41
CA ALA A 378 -27.17 -1.57 0.92
C ALA A 378 -27.42 -1.79 2.44
N SER A 379 -26.37 -1.85 3.25
CA SER A 379 -26.43 -2.07 4.71
C SER A 379 -27.12 -0.92 5.48
N GLY A 380 -27.10 0.28 4.93
CA GLY A 380 -27.77 1.44 5.52
C GLY A 380 -29.28 1.24 5.59
N ILE A 381 -29.90 0.57 4.62
CA ILE A 381 -31.34 0.27 4.61
C ILE A 381 -31.72 -0.54 5.86
N SER A 382 -31.01 -1.65 6.09
CA SER A 382 -31.29 -2.51 7.25
C SER A 382 -31.03 -1.80 8.59
N LEU A 383 -30.03 -0.91 8.62
CA LEU A 383 -29.73 -0.12 9.81
C LEU A 383 -30.82 0.93 10.08
N ILE A 384 -31.30 1.61 9.04
CA ILE A 384 -32.42 2.54 9.11
C ILE A 384 -33.68 1.82 9.62
N GLU A 385 -34.05 0.68 9.01
CA GLU A 385 -35.22 -0.11 9.45
C GLU A 385 -35.12 -0.56 10.91
N THR A 386 -33.92 -0.95 11.35
CA THR A 386 -33.69 -1.39 12.75
C THR A 386 -33.82 -0.24 13.75
N LEU A 387 -33.34 0.95 13.37
CA LEU A 387 -33.31 2.12 14.25
C LEU A 387 -34.59 2.96 14.17
N ASN A 388 -35.32 2.89 13.05
CA ASN A 388 -36.49 3.72 12.82
C ASN A 388 -37.69 3.26 13.64
N LYS A 389 -38.01 4.03 14.67
CA LYS A 389 -39.24 3.88 15.47
C LYS A 389 -40.07 5.12 15.29
N PRO A 390 -41.17 5.06 14.55
CA PRO A 390 -42.02 6.23 14.27
C PRO A 390 -42.41 6.95 15.56
N GLY A 391 -42.12 8.27 15.60
CA GLY A 391 -42.38 9.10 16.78
C GLY A 391 -41.31 9.08 17.89
N GLU A 392 -40.44 8.05 17.93
CA GLU A 392 -39.37 7.91 18.94
C GLU A 392 -37.97 8.32 18.44
N THR A 393 -37.76 8.30 17.15
CA THR A 393 -36.43 8.55 16.52
C THR A 393 -36.44 9.73 15.53
N PRO A 394 -36.94 10.92 15.89
CA PRO A 394 -36.98 12.09 15.00
C PRO A 394 -35.60 12.58 14.57
N TRP A 395 -34.55 12.12 15.24
CA TRP A 395 -33.16 12.43 14.96
C TRP A 395 -32.59 11.60 13.82
N LEU A 396 -33.21 10.47 13.45
CA LEU A 396 -32.76 9.60 12.37
C LEU A 396 -33.20 10.18 11.03
N LYS A 397 -32.25 10.36 10.14
CA LYS A 397 -32.43 10.87 8.80
C LYS A 397 -31.70 9.97 7.80
N TRP A 398 -32.11 9.97 6.54
CA TRP A 398 -31.41 9.23 5.50
C TRP A 398 -31.39 10.00 4.18
N LEU A 399 -30.39 9.70 3.37
CA LEU A 399 -30.23 10.23 2.03
C LEU A 399 -30.06 9.08 1.04
N SER A 400 -30.76 9.18 -0.10
CA SER A 400 -30.57 8.27 -1.23
C SER A 400 -29.63 8.92 -2.24
N PRO A 401 -28.47 8.33 -2.53
CA PRO A 401 -27.56 8.94 -3.49
C PRO A 401 -28.12 8.82 -4.92
N GLU A 402 -28.27 9.97 -5.59
CA GLU A 402 -28.72 10.04 -6.98
C GLU A 402 -27.56 10.05 -7.98
N LYS A 403 -26.34 10.40 -7.53
CA LYS A 403 -25.15 10.58 -8.34
C LYS A 403 -24.01 9.70 -7.90
N GLY A 404 -23.02 9.50 -8.79
CA GLY A 404 -21.80 8.78 -8.48
C GLY A 404 -20.97 9.44 -7.36
N LYS A 405 -20.12 8.67 -6.66
CA LYS A 405 -19.29 9.14 -5.54
C LYS A 405 -18.42 10.33 -5.94
N VAL A 406 -17.71 10.25 -7.06
CA VAL A 406 -16.80 11.30 -7.53
C VAL A 406 -17.55 12.58 -7.84
N GLU A 407 -18.69 12.48 -8.56
CA GLU A 407 -19.49 13.65 -8.91
C GLU A 407 -20.06 14.35 -7.67
N ARG A 408 -20.50 13.58 -6.66
CA ARG A 408 -20.95 14.14 -5.37
C ARG A 408 -19.81 14.87 -4.65
N ALA A 409 -18.62 14.26 -4.62
CA ALA A 409 -17.45 14.86 -3.98
C ALA A 409 -17.00 16.14 -4.69
N GLU A 410 -16.98 16.15 -6.03
CA GLU A 410 -16.65 17.34 -6.83
C GLU A 410 -17.59 18.50 -6.53
N GLN A 411 -18.89 18.26 -6.38
CA GLN A 411 -19.86 19.29 -6.01
C GLN A 411 -19.57 19.90 -4.64
N GLN A 412 -19.01 19.14 -3.71
CA GLN A 412 -18.72 19.60 -2.36
C GLN A 412 -17.35 20.29 -2.22
N THR A 413 -16.53 20.32 -3.26
CA THR A 413 -15.22 21.02 -3.24
C THR A 413 -15.37 22.51 -2.92
N ILE A 414 -16.46 23.11 -3.30
CA ILE A 414 -16.75 24.53 -3.03
C ILE A 414 -16.78 24.85 -1.52
N ASN A 415 -17.29 23.93 -0.69
CA ASN A 415 -17.31 24.09 0.75
C ASN A 415 -15.91 24.10 1.36
N PHE A 416 -14.99 23.34 0.75
CA PHE A 416 -13.59 23.31 1.15
C PHE A 416 -12.84 24.54 0.65
N GLU A 417 -13.01 24.92 -0.61
CA GLU A 417 -12.37 26.09 -1.22
C GLU A 417 -12.76 27.38 -0.51
N GLN A 418 -14.01 27.53 -0.11
CA GLN A 418 -14.48 28.67 0.68
C GLN A 418 -13.99 28.63 2.13
N GLY A 419 -13.32 27.55 2.57
CA GLY A 419 -12.83 27.36 3.93
C GLY A 419 -13.95 27.20 4.97
N LEU A 420 -15.12 26.72 4.54
CA LEU A 420 -16.22 26.39 5.45
C LEU A 420 -15.96 25.11 6.23
N VAL A 421 -15.27 24.15 5.64
CA VAL A 421 -14.86 22.91 6.32
C VAL A 421 -13.62 23.17 7.15
N ARG A 422 -13.70 22.85 8.46
CA ARG A 422 -12.62 23.07 9.42
C ARG A 422 -12.27 21.76 10.11
N LEU A 423 -10.97 21.47 10.18
CA LEU A 423 -10.43 20.29 10.84
C LEU A 423 -9.66 20.72 12.10
N PRO A 424 -9.56 19.88 13.14
CA PRO A 424 -8.74 20.18 14.29
C PRO A 424 -7.26 20.21 13.91
N THR A 425 -6.44 20.94 14.67
CA THR A 425 -4.97 20.93 14.53
C THR A 425 -4.41 19.56 14.92
N GLU A 426 -4.98 18.93 15.96
CA GLU A 426 -4.59 17.62 16.44
C GLU A 426 -5.80 16.77 16.81
N ALA A 427 -5.83 15.50 16.33
CA ALA A 427 -6.77 14.48 16.78
C ALA A 427 -6.20 13.07 16.45
N PRO A 428 -6.52 12.04 17.26
CA PRO A 428 -6.00 10.68 17.02
C PRO A 428 -6.36 10.07 15.67
N TRP A 429 -7.48 10.48 15.09
CA TRP A 429 -8.02 10.01 13.81
C TRP A 429 -7.63 10.90 12.62
N LEU A 430 -7.10 12.10 12.87
CA LEU A 430 -6.91 13.14 11.84
C LEU A 430 -6.01 12.70 10.69
N SER A 431 -4.87 12.11 11.00
CA SER A 431 -3.91 11.65 9.96
C SER A 431 -4.52 10.62 9.00
N ALA A 432 -5.34 9.69 9.52
CA ALA A 432 -6.00 8.70 8.70
C ALA A 432 -7.15 9.31 7.85
N TYR A 433 -7.85 10.29 8.40
CA TYR A 433 -8.90 11.03 7.71
C TYR A 433 -8.32 11.87 6.54
N GLU A 434 -7.26 12.62 6.80
CA GLU A 434 -6.60 13.45 5.79
C GLU A 434 -5.95 12.62 4.68
N ALA A 435 -5.34 11.50 5.05
CA ALA A 435 -4.78 10.59 4.05
C ALA A 435 -5.85 10.10 3.06
N GLU A 436 -7.06 9.82 3.53
CA GLU A 436 -8.17 9.41 2.68
C GLU A 436 -8.75 10.57 1.89
N LEU A 437 -8.98 11.73 2.54
CA LEU A 437 -9.55 12.92 1.92
C LEU A 437 -8.69 13.46 0.76
N PHE A 438 -7.37 13.55 0.99
CA PHE A 438 -6.44 14.11 -0.01
C PHE A 438 -5.99 13.11 -1.07
N GLN A 439 -6.36 11.85 -0.94
CA GLN A 439 -6.13 10.82 -1.96
C GLN A 439 -7.36 10.48 -2.77
N PHE A 440 -8.54 10.98 -2.37
CA PHE A 440 -9.77 10.69 -3.09
C PHE A 440 -9.73 11.28 -4.52
N PRO A 441 -10.17 10.52 -5.56
CA PRO A 441 -10.89 9.25 -5.49
C PRO A 441 -10.01 7.98 -5.53
N HIS A 442 -8.71 8.08 -5.47
CA HIS A 442 -7.76 6.97 -5.63
C HIS A 442 -7.25 6.37 -4.31
N CYS A 443 -7.92 6.67 -3.20
CA CYS A 443 -7.64 6.05 -1.91
C CYS A 443 -8.10 4.58 -1.87
N LYS A 444 -7.44 3.78 -1.04
CA LYS A 444 -7.84 2.37 -0.84
C LYS A 444 -9.22 2.22 -0.20
N PHE A 445 -9.58 3.17 0.65
CA PHE A 445 -10.85 3.27 1.33
C PHE A 445 -11.37 4.70 1.16
N ASP A 446 -12.63 4.86 0.88
CA ASP A 446 -13.30 6.15 0.65
C ASP A 446 -14.46 6.41 1.63
N ASP A 447 -14.63 5.53 2.62
CA ASP A 447 -15.73 5.52 3.57
C ASP A 447 -15.82 6.83 4.40
N GLN A 448 -14.65 7.43 4.76
CA GLN A 448 -14.61 8.70 5.49
C GLN A 448 -14.95 9.90 4.60
N VAL A 449 -14.56 9.83 3.33
CA VAL A 449 -14.92 10.85 2.34
C VAL A 449 -16.41 10.76 2.01
N ASP A 450 -16.95 9.55 1.79
CA ASP A 450 -18.38 9.36 1.54
C ASP A 450 -19.23 9.88 2.70
N SER A 451 -18.85 9.58 3.93
CA SER A 451 -19.51 10.12 5.14
C SER A 451 -19.45 11.66 5.19
N THR A 452 -18.32 12.27 4.81
CA THR A 452 -18.15 13.74 4.79
C THR A 452 -18.99 14.37 3.69
N VAL A 453 -18.93 13.83 2.47
CA VAL A 453 -19.68 14.30 1.30
C VAL A 453 -21.19 14.19 1.56
N GLN A 454 -21.64 13.11 2.18
CA GLN A 454 -23.03 12.92 2.57
C GLN A 454 -23.49 13.99 3.57
N PHE A 455 -22.68 14.32 4.57
CA PHE A 455 -22.98 15.41 5.51
C PHE A 455 -23.15 16.75 4.76
N LEU A 456 -22.19 17.12 3.92
CA LEU A 456 -22.23 18.37 3.17
C LEU A 456 -23.43 18.41 2.19
N THR A 457 -23.70 17.30 1.50
CA THR A 457 -24.88 17.18 0.62
C THR A 457 -26.19 17.38 1.37
N ALA A 458 -26.30 16.86 2.61
CA ALA A 458 -27.48 17.06 3.42
C ALA A 458 -27.74 18.53 3.78
N LEU A 459 -26.70 19.35 3.85
CA LEU A 459 -26.80 20.79 4.11
C LEU A 459 -27.28 21.58 2.89
N ASP A 460 -26.99 21.09 1.67
CA ASP A 460 -27.39 21.73 0.41
C ASP A 460 -28.89 21.55 0.09
N TYR A 461 -29.59 20.60 0.74
CA TYR A 461 -31.03 20.43 0.58
C TYR A 461 -31.81 21.63 1.15
N GLY A 462 -31.89 22.68 0.36
CA GLY A 462 -32.77 23.86 0.37
C GLY A 462 -32.96 24.64 1.68
N ASN A 463 -33.36 24.04 2.77
CA ASN A 463 -33.43 24.62 4.10
C ASN A 463 -33.11 23.50 5.10
N PHE A 464 -31.92 23.56 5.67
CA PHE A 464 -31.48 22.58 6.67
C PHE A 464 -32.50 22.40 7.82
N GLN A 465 -33.23 23.44 8.15
CA GLN A 465 -34.36 23.38 9.13
C GLN A 465 -35.51 22.52 8.58
N GLN A 466 -35.76 22.52 7.29
CA GLN A 466 -36.76 21.63 6.68
C GLN A 466 -36.22 20.19 6.61
N PHE A 467 -34.95 19.98 6.26
CA PHE A 467 -34.33 18.65 6.32
C PHE A 467 -34.47 18.03 7.73
N LEU A 468 -34.25 18.80 8.78
CA LEU A 468 -34.43 18.33 10.17
C LEU A 468 -35.90 18.02 10.52
N LYS A 469 -36.86 18.60 9.80
CA LYS A 469 -38.30 18.39 10.08
C LYS A 469 -38.93 17.26 9.28
N TYR A 470 -38.52 17.07 8.02
CA TYR A 470 -39.27 16.24 7.06
C TYR A 470 -38.51 15.00 6.54
N HIS A 471 -37.27 14.84 6.84
CA HIS A 471 -36.48 13.67 6.54
C HIS A 471 -35.90 13.13 7.87
#